data_66f119074a2b3c100bf5215e42a8854a
#
_entry.id   66f119074a2b3c100bf5215e42a8854a
#
_cell.length_a   1.000
_cell.length_b   1.000
_cell.length_c   1.000
_cell.angle_alpha   90.00
_cell.angle_beta   90.00
_cell.angle_gamma   90.00
#
_symmetry.space_group_name_H-M   'P 1'
#
loop_
_entity.id
_entity.type
_entity.pdbx_description
1 polymer ?
#
loop_
_entity_poly.entity_id
_entity_poly.type
_entity_poly.pdbx_seq_one_letter_code
_entity_poly.pdbx_strand_id
1 'polypeptide(L)'
;EAGIFMLPVMVASGFSGPIAGLLVSRLGLREVATGGMLLSAFSFLGLALTDFSTQQWLAWGLMTLLGFSVASALLASSSAIMAAAPKEKAAAAGAIETMAYELGAGLGIALFGLILTRSYSASIALPSGLSGAMAQQAASSIGEAVSLSQALPAGVAQALMAAAKTAFIQAHSLVLATAGVLLLLLAAGIWRSLATVAKPQSAL
;
A
#
# COMPACT_ATOMS: atom_id res chain seq x y z
N GLU A 1 19.67 4.18 4.05
CA GLU A 1 19.03 3.03 4.73
C GLU A 1 17.59 2.79 4.24
N ALA A 2 16.75 3.83 4.06
CA ALA A 2 15.37 3.68 3.60
C ALA A 2 15.25 2.98 2.23
N GLY A 3 16.18 3.27 1.29
CA GLY A 3 16.19 2.63 -0.03
C GLY A 3 16.43 1.11 0.03
N ILE A 4 17.31 0.67 0.93
CA ILE A 4 17.60 -0.76 1.13
C ILE A 4 16.36 -1.49 1.67
N PHE A 5 15.59 -0.83 2.52
CA PHE A 5 14.37 -1.40 3.08
C PHE A 5 13.27 -1.64 2.02
N MET A 6 13.28 -0.86 0.93
CA MET A 6 12.34 -1.01 -0.19
C MET A 6 12.79 -2.02 -1.25
N LEU A 7 14.04 -2.49 -1.22
CA LEU A 7 14.55 -3.44 -2.21
C LEU A 7 13.71 -4.71 -2.38
N PRO A 8 13.20 -5.36 -1.31
CA PRO A 8 12.40 -6.57 -1.46
C PRO A 8 11.15 -6.37 -2.33
N VAL A 9 10.45 -5.24 -2.16
CA VAL A 9 9.27 -4.89 -2.97
C VAL A 9 9.66 -4.68 -4.44
N MET A 10 10.74 -3.91 -4.68
CA MET A 10 11.16 -3.55 -6.04
C MET A 10 11.66 -4.77 -6.83
N VAL A 11 12.48 -5.61 -6.20
CA VAL A 11 13.01 -6.83 -6.80
C VAL A 11 11.87 -7.79 -7.11
N ALA A 12 10.98 -8.04 -6.15
CA ALA A 12 9.84 -8.92 -6.34
C ALA A 12 8.90 -8.45 -7.46
N SER A 13 8.64 -7.14 -7.54
CA SER A 13 7.84 -6.54 -8.62
C SER A 13 8.49 -6.74 -9.99
N GLY A 14 9.83 -6.56 -10.09
CA GLY A 14 10.55 -6.72 -11.35
C GLY A 14 10.52 -8.15 -11.90
N PHE A 15 10.54 -9.16 -11.04
CA PHE A 15 10.46 -10.58 -11.43
C PHE A 15 9.03 -11.10 -11.57
N SER A 16 8.02 -10.35 -11.18
CA SER A 16 6.63 -10.82 -11.19
C SER A 16 6.06 -11.01 -12.60
N GLY A 17 6.49 -10.21 -13.59
CA GLY A 17 5.90 -10.18 -14.93
C GLY A 17 5.85 -11.56 -15.62
N PRO A 18 6.97 -12.28 -15.83
CA PRO A 18 6.98 -13.58 -16.45
C PRO A 18 6.17 -14.62 -15.68
N ILE A 19 6.24 -14.59 -14.34
CA ILE A 19 5.51 -15.52 -13.47
C ILE A 19 4.00 -15.24 -13.52
N ALA A 20 3.60 -13.97 -13.46
CA ALA A 20 2.20 -13.57 -13.53
C ALA A 20 1.59 -13.92 -14.90
N GLY A 21 2.32 -13.71 -16.01
CA GLY A 21 1.89 -14.15 -17.33
C GLY A 21 1.64 -15.66 -17.41
N LEU A 22 2.54 -16.45 -16.84
CA LEU A 22 2.39 -17.91 -16.75
C LEU A 22 1.21 -18.31 -15.86
N LEU A 23 1.00 -17.62 -14.75
CA LEU A 23 -0.13 -17.87 -13.86
C LEU A 23 -1.47 -17.52 -14.54
N VAL A 24 -1.54 -16.41 -15.26
CA VAL A 24 -2.75 -16.03 -16.02
C VAL A 24 -3.07 -17.07 -17.10
N SER A 25 -2.06 -17.59 -17.82
CA SER A 25 -2.26 -18.61 -18.85
C SER A 25 -2.73 -19.95 -18.29
N ARG A 26 -2.33 -20.30 -17.06
CA ARG A 26 -2.66 -21.60 -16.43
C ARG A 26 -3.93 -21.55 -15.56
N LEU A 27 -4.05 -20.54 -14.74
CA LEU A 27 -5.12 -20.42 -13.75
C LEU A 27 -6.30 -19.59 -14.27
N GLY A 28 -6.03 -18.71 -15.21
CA GLY A 28 -7.01 -17.76 -15.69
C GLY A 28 -6.90 -16.40 -15.02
N LEU A 29 -7.50 -15.41 -15.67
CA LEU A 29 -7.42 -14.01 -15.29
C LEU A 29 -8.08 -13.72 -13.95
N ARG A 30 -9.26 -14.30 -13.71
CA ARG A 30 -10.04 -14.09 -12.50
C ARG A 30 -9.29 -14.53 -11.25
N GLU A 31 -8.72 -15.72 -11.29
CA GLU A 31 -7.98 -16.33 -10.19
C GLU A 31 -6.71 -15.54 -9.88
N VAL A 32 -5.98 -15.10 -10.90
CA VAL A 32 -4.73 -14.35 -10.70
C VAL A 32 -5.01 -12.93 -10.21
N ALA A 33 -5.98 -12.22 -10.77
CA ALA A 33 -6.35 -10.88 -10.32
C ALA A 33 -6.86 -10.91 -8.87
N THR A 34 -7.79 -11.81 -8.56
CA THR A 34 -8.34 -11.91 -7.19
C THR A 34 -7.30 -12.42 -6.20
N GLY A 35 -6.51 -13.44 -6.57
CA GLY A 35 -5.45 -14.00 -5.75
C GLY A 35 -4.35 -12.97 -5.45
N GLY A 36 -3.94 -12.18 -6.44
CA GLY A 36 -2.99 -11.08 -6.26
C GLY A 36 -3.50 -10.04 -5.27
N MET A 37 -4.78 -9.64 -5.38
CA MET A 37 -5.36 -8.70 -4.42
C MET A 37 -5.50 -9.27 -3.00
N LEU A 38 -5.88 -10.55 -2.86
CA LEU A 38 -5.94 -11.21 -1.56
C LEU A 38 -4.56 -11.32 -0.90
N LEU A 39 -3.53 -11.68 -1.68
CA LEU A 39 -2.15 -11.74 -1.18
C LEU A 39 -1.63 -10.36 -0.80
N SER A 40 -1.96 -9.31 -1.59
CA SER A 40 -1.63 -7.93 -1.25
C SER A 40 -2.32 -7.50 0.05
N ALA A 41 -3.60 -7.82 0.20
CA ALA A 41 -4.35 -7.53 1.43
C ALA A 41 -3.74 -8.23 2.64
N PHE A 42 -3.39 -9.51 2.51
CA PHE A 42 -2.70 -10.27 3.55
C PHE A 42 -1.35 -9.64 3.92
N SER A 43 -0.56 -9.21 2.92
CA SER A 43 0.71 -8.54 3.13
C SER A 43 0.54 -7.22 3.88
N PHE A 44 -0.43 -6.39 3.50
CA PHE A 44 -0.71 -5.14 4.20
C PHE A 44 -1.18 -5.35 5.63
N LEU A 45 -2.09 -6.28 5.87
CA LEU A 45 -2.56 -6.61 7.21
C LEU A 45 -1.45 -7.22 8.07
N GLY A 46 -0.62 -8.08 7.49
CA GLY A 46 0.56 -8.62 8.15
C GLY A 46 1.55 -7.53 8.54
N LEU A 47 1.87 -6.61 7.62
CA LEU A 47 2.75 -5.47 7.90
C LEU A 47 2.17 -4.53 8.96
N ALA A 48 0.85 -4.35 9.00
CA ALA A 48 0.19 -3.54 10.04
C ALA A 48 0.39 -4.09 11.46
N LEU A 49 0.56 -5.41 11.59
CA LEU A 49 0.75 -6.12 12.86
C LEU A 49 2.22 -6.43 13.17
N THR A 50 3.13 -6.18 12.21
CA THR A 50 4.55 -6.52 12.35
C THR A 50 5.30 -5.41 13.08
N ASP A 51 6.06 -5.77 14.09
CA ASP A 51 7.04 -4.87 14.69
C ASP A 51 8.33 -4.86 13.85
N PHE A 52 8.52 -3.78 13.11
CA PHE A 52 9.67 -3.60 12.22
C PHE A 52 11.02 -3.58 12.94
N SER A 53 11.05 -3.36 14.25
CA SER A 53 12.28 -3.34 15.04
C SER A 53 12.75 -4.73 15.44
N THR A 54 11.82 -5.66 15.69
CA THR A 54 12.11 -7.00 16.19
C THR A 54 11.90 -8.10 15.16
N GLN A 55 11.00 -7.87 14.19
CA GLN A 55 10.56 -8.87 13.21
C GLN A 55 10.97 -8.51 11.76
N GLN A 56 12.19 -8.04 11.57
CA GLN A 56 12.67 -7.53 10.28
C GLN A 56 12.56 -8.56 9.14
N TRP A 57 12.84 -9.84 9.39
CA TRP A 57 12.73 -10.88 8.37
C TRP A 57 11.29 -11.12 7.92
N LEU A 58 10.35 -11.05 8.85
CA LEU A 58 8.92 -11.15 8.53
C LEU A 58 8.49 -9.95 7.69
N ALA A 59 8.92 -8.73 8.06
CA ALA A 59 8.65 -7.53 7.27
C ALA A 59 9.18 -7.66 5.84
N TRP A 60 10.41 -8.12 5.64
CA TRP A 60 10.99 -8.33 4.32
C TRP A 60 10.23 -9.40 3.51
N GLY A 61 9.82 -10.50 4.15
CA GLY A 61 8.99 -11.52 3.51
C GLY A 61 7.64 -10.99 3.04
N LEU A 62 6.95 -10.24 3.90
CA LEU A 62 5.67 -9.61 3.56
C LEU A 62 5.81 -8.53 2.48
N MET A 63 6.90 -7.76 2.49
CA MET A 63 7.21 -6.78 1.45
C MET A 63 7.49 -7.45 0.10
N THR A 64 8.23 -8.54 0.09
CA THR A 64 8.47 -9.34 -1.12
C THR A 64 7.15 -9.87 -1.68
N LEU A 65 6.31 -10.45 -0.82
CA LEU A 65 4.99 -10.92 -1.20
C LEU A 65 4.11 -9.80 -1.74
N LEU A 66 4.14 -8.63 -1.11
CA LEU A 66 3.41 -7.44 -1.55
C LEU A 66 3.84 -7.00 -2.95
N GLY A 67 5.16 -6.86 -3.18
CA GLY A 67 5.68 -6.46 -4.49
C GLY A 67 5.28 -7.42 -5.61
N PHE A 68 5.40 -8.71 -5.36
CA PHE A 68 4.98 -9.74 -6.31
C PHE A 68 3.47 -9.73 -6.57
N SER A 69 2.66 -9.65 -5.53
CA SER A 69 1.20 -9.75 -5.63
C SER A 69 0.57 -8.53 -6.29
N VAL A 70 1.04 -7.32 -5.96
CA VAL A 70 0.57 -6.06 -6.59
C VAL A 70 0.89 -6.05 -8.08
N ALA A 71 2.13 -6.36 -8.45
CA ALA A 71 2.54 -6.38 -9.84
C ALA A 71 1.81 -7.46 -10.66
N SER A 72 1.55 -8.63 -10.05
CA SER A 72 0.76 -9.69 -10.69
C SER A 72 -0.70 -9.29 -10.90
N ALA A 73 -1.32 -8.63 -9.91
CA ALA A 73 -2.69 -8.13 -10.04
C ALA A 73 -2.80 -7.02 -11.09
N LEU A 74 -1.80 -6.13 -11.17
CA LEU A 74 -1.75 -5.06 -12.16
C LEU A 74 -1.64 -5.63 -13.57
N LEU A 75 -0.72 -6.58 -13.80
CA LEU A 75 -0.57 -7.25 -15.11
C LEU A 75 -1.85 -7.99 -15.53
N ALA A 76 -2.49 -8.69 -14.59
CA ALA A 76 -3.75 -9.37 -14.86
C ALA A 76 -4.86 -8.37 -15.24
N SER A 77 -4.97 -7.25 -14.53
CA SER A 77 -5.95 -6.20 -14.82
C SER A 77 -5.72 -5.56 -16.19
N SER A 78 -4.48 -5.21 -16.51
CA SER A 78 -4.09 -4.66 -17.81
C SER A 78 -4.43 -5.65 -18.95
N SER A 79 -4.07 -6.90 -18.77
CA SER A 79 -4.40 -7.97 -19.75
C SER A 79 -5.91 -8.11 -19.96
N ALA A 80 -6.71 -7.97 -18.90
CA ALA A 80 -8.18 -8.02 -18.97
C ALA A 80 -8.74 -6.88 -19.81
N ILE A 81 -8.29 -5.66 -19.56
CA ILE A 81 -8.74 -4.45 -20.24
C ILE A 81 -8.41 -4.56 -21.74
N MET A 82 -7.17 -4.95 -22.06
CA MET A 82 -6.74 -5.10 -23.45
C MET A 82 -7.46 -6.23 -24.18
N ALA A 83 -7.72 -7.35 -23.52
CA ALA A 83 -8.46 -8.48 -24.11
C ALA A 83 -9.95 -8.17 -24.35
N ALA A 84 -10.55 -7.31 -23.54
CA ALA A 84 -11.95 -6.90 -23.68
C ALA A 84 -12.17 -5.81 -24.75
N ALA A 85 -11.13 -5.09 -25.14
CA ALA A 85 -11.22 -3.99 -26.08
C ALA A 85 -11.17 -4.48 -27.54
N PRO A 86 -12.06 -3.99 -28.44
CA PRO A 86 -11.89 -4.18 -29.86
C PRO A 86 -10.53 -3.64 -30.33
N LYS A 87 -9.93 -4.29 -31.35
CA LYS A 87 -8.59 -3.90 -31.86
C LYS A 87 -8.51 -2.42 -32.25
N GLU A 88 -9.58 -1.90 -32.87
CA GLU A 88 -9.69 -0.51 -33.30
C GLU A 88 -9.75 0.49 -32.14
N LYS A 89 -10.09 0.03 -30.93
CA LYS A 89 -10.22 0.84 -29.72
C LYS A 89 -9.13 0.56 -28.69
N ALA A 90 -8.12 -0.22 -29.02
CA ALA A 90 -7.05 -0.59 -28.08
C ALA A 90 -6.33 0.64 -27.50
N ALA A 91 -6.06 1.67 -28.32
CA ALA A 91 -5.45 2.92 -27.85
C ALA A 91 -6.34 3.66 -26.82
N ALA A 92 -7.65 3.69 -27.06
CA ALA A 92 -8.60 4.30 -26.12
C ALA A 92 -8.70 3.51 -24.80
N ALA A 93 -8.66 2.18 -24.88
CA ALA A 93 -8.64 1.32 -23.69
C ALA A 93 -7.40 1.55 -22.84
N GLY A 94 -6.21 1.66 -23.44
CA GLY A 94 -4.98 1.99 -22.76
C GLY A 94 -5.00 3.39 -22.12
N ALA A 95 -5.57 4.37 -22.79
CA ALA A 95 -5.73 5.71 -22.23
C ALA A 95 -6.66 5.71 -20.99
N ILE A 96 -7.78 4.99 -21.04
CA ILE A 96 -8.70 4.84 -19.90
C ILE A 96 -8.01 4.12 -18.74
N GLU A 97 -7.23 3.08 -19.02
CA GLU A 97 -6.44 2.37 -18.00
C GLU A 97 -5.46 3.31 -17.29
N THR A 98 -4.69 4.08 -18.07
CA THR A 98 -3.75 5.05 -17.52
C THR A 98 -4.45 6.11 -16.68
N MET A 99 -5.56 6.67 -17.15
CA MET A 99 -6.36 7.62 -16.38
C MET A 99 -6.90 7.02 -15.09
N ALA A 100 -7.39 5.79 -15.12
CA ALA A 100 -7.88 5.09 -13.93
C ALA A 100 -6.76 4.85 -12.92
N TYR A 101 -5.56 4.49 -13.40
CA TYR A 101 -4.37 4.33 -12.56
C TYR A 101 -3.96 5.65 -11.87
N GLU A 102 -3.86 6.73 -12.62
CA GLU A 102 -3.48 8.05 -12.09
C GLU A 102 -4.51 8.60 -11.10
N LEU A 103 -5.80 8.46 -11.41
CA LEU A 103 -6.88 8.83 -10.48
C LEU A 103 -6.83 7.98 -9.20
N GLY A 104 -6.64 6.67 -9.34
CA GLY A 104 -6.51 5.76 -8.21
C GLY A 104 -5.31 6.10 -7.33
N ALA A 105 -4.16 6.41 -7.93
CA ALA A 105 -2.96 6.82 -7.23
C ALA A 105 -3.18 8.15 -6.48
N GLY A 106 -3.74 9.16 -7.14
CA GLY A 106 -4.03 10.46 -6.53
C GLY A 106 -5.02 10.36 -5.37
N LEU A 107 -6.12 9.64 -5.54
CA LEU A 107 -7.11 9.40 -4.48
C LEU A 107 -6.51 8.58 -3.33
N GLY A 108 -5.68 7.59 -3.64
CA GLY A 108 -4.99 6.78 -2.64
C GLY A 108 -4.05 7.62 -1.78
N ILE A 109 -3.21 8.45 -2.40
CA ILE A 109 -2.31 9.36 -1.68
C ILE A 109 -3.10 10.31 -0.78
N ALA A 110 -4.17 10.91 -1.30
CA ALA A 110 -5.00 11.84 -0.54
C ALA A 110 -5.69 11.15 0.66
N LEU A 111 -6.30 9.98 0.44
CA LEU A 111 -7.01 9.24 1.48
C LEU A 111 -6.05 8.74 2.57
N PHE A 112 -4.99 8.04 2.19
CA PHE A 112 -4.04 7.48 3.15
C PHE A 112 -3.21 8.56 3.84
N GLY A 113 -2.87 9.65 3.15
CA GLY A 113 -2.24 10.82 3.74
C GLY A 113 -3.12 11.49 4.80
N LEU A 114 -4.42 11.63 4.52
CA LEU A 114 -5.40 12.16 5.49
C LEU A 114 -5.52 11.26 6.73
N ILE A 115 -5.64 9.94 6.52
CA ILE A 115 -5.71 8.95 7.62
C ILE A 115 -4.44 9.03 8.46
N LEU A 116 -3.26 9.04 7.83
CA LEU A 116 -1.97 9.13 8.52
C LEU A 116 -1.89 10.40 9.39
N THR A 117 -2.16 11.56 8.78
CA THR A 117 -2.06 12.86 9.47
C THR A 117 -3.05 12.96 10.62
N ARG A 118 -4.31 12.60 10.40
CA ARG A 118 -5.35 12.64 11.44
C ARG A 118 -5.06 11.68 12.59
N SER A 119 -4.66 10.46 12.27
CA SER A 119 -4.32 9.46 13.29
C SER A 119 -3.07 9.87 14.07
N TYR A 120 -2.04 10.37 13.41
CA TYR A 120 -0.85 10.89 14.08
C TYR A 120 -1.19 12.03 15.04
N SER A 121 -1.90 13.06 14.56
CA SER A 121 -2.30 14.22 15.38
C SER A 121 -3.18 13.83 16.57
N ALA A 122 -4.00 12.79 16.42
CA ALA A 122 -4.89 12.32 17.49
C ALA A 122 -4.17 11.46 18.54
N SER A 123 -3.09 10.77 18.16
CA SER A 123 -2.40 9.80 19.03
C SER A 123 -1.12 10.31 19.68
N ILE A 124 -0.58 11.46 19.22
CA ILE A 124 0.65 11.98 19.81
C ILE A 124 0.44 12.50 21.24
N ALA A 125 1.16 11.90 22.20
CA ALA A 125 1.18 12.34 23.59
C ALA A 125 2.28 13.39 23.79
N LEU A 126 1.91 14.67 23.69
CA LEU A 126 2.86 15.79 23.78
C LEU A 126 3.44 15.92 25.18
N PRO A 127 4.78 16.09 25.34
CA PRO A 127 5.41 16.30 26.65
C PRO A 127 5.00 17.66 27.25
N SER A 128 4.96 17.72 28.56
CA SER A 128 4.77 18.95 29.30
C SER A 128 5.95 19.91 29.07
N GLY A 129 5.66 21.20 28.89
CA GLY A 129 6.70 22.23 28.67
C GLY A 129 6.76 22.75 27.23
N LEU A 130 5.95 22.25 26.31
CA LEU A 130 5.75 22.87 25.00
C LEU A 130 4.74 24.01 25.07
N SER A 131 5.05 25.14 24.44
CA SER A 131 4.04 26.21 24.26
C SER A 131 2.91 25.70 23.36
N GLY A 132 1.73 26.32 23.44
CA GLY A 132 0.58 25.93 22.62
C GLY A 132 0.87 25.91 21.10
N ALA A 133 1.64 26.88 20.60
CA ALA A 133 2.05 26.94 19.21
C ALA A 133 3.01 25.76 18.85
N MET A 134 4.00 25.48 19.68
CA MET A 134 4.95 24.35 19.48
C MET A 134 4.21 23.01 19.57
N ALA A 135 3.27 22.89 20.50
CA ALA A 135 2.45 21.67 20.63
C ALA A 135 1.63 21.42 19.34
N GLN A 136 1.01 22.45 18.80
CA GLN A 136 0.24 22.35 17.56
C GLN A 136 1.12 22.02 16.36
N GLN A 137 2.31 22.63 16.29
CA GLN A 137 3.29 22.34 15.25
C GLN A 137 3.77 20.89 15.34
N ALA A 138 4.19 20.39 16.51
CA ALA A 138 4.62 19.01 16.72
C ALA A 138 3.52 17.99 16.39
N ALA A 139 2.25 18.33 16.64
CA ALA A 139 1.11 17.47 16.35
C ALA A 139 0.73 17.45 14.85
N SER A 140 1.24 18.35 14.03
CA SER A 140 0.91 18.40 12.60
C SER A 140 1.57 17.28 11.79
N SER A 141 2.83 16.93 12.09
CA SER A 141 3.55 15.84 11.46
C SER A 141 4.79 15.42 12.25
N ILE A 142 5.27 14.19 11.99
CA ILE A 142 6.53 13.73 12.58
C ILE A 142 7.73 14.58 12.09
N GLY A 143 7.70 15.11 10.87
CA GLY A 143 8.73 15.99 10.33
C GLY A 143 8.83 17.30 11.13
N GLU A 144 7.71 17.90 11.49
CA GLU A 144 7.65 19.09 12.35
C GLU A 144 8.13 18.78 13.77
N ALA A 145 7.76 17.63 14.32
CA ALA A 145 8.29 17.20 15.62
C ALA A 145 9.81 17.03 15.63
N VAL A 146 10.40 16.48 14.55
CA VAL A 146 11.84 16.36 14.36
C VAL A 146 12.50 17.75 14.28
N SER A 147 11.96 18.67 13.49
CA SER A 147 12.47 20.03 13.34
C SER A 147 12.46 20.78 14.68
N LEU A 148 11.36 20.68 15.43
CA LEU A 148 11.22 21.28 16.75
C LEU A 148 12.21 20.68 17.75
N SER A 149 12.43 19.38 17.71
CA SER A 149 13.34 18.70 18.67
C SER A 149 14.75 19.24 18.64
N GLN A 150 15.20 19.81 17.52
CA GLN A 150 16.55 20.39 17.37
C GLN A 150 16.73 21.72 18.16
N ALA A 151 15.62 22.41 18.45
CA ALA A 151 15.63 23.69 19.18
C ALA A 151 15.24 23.55 20.66
N LEU A 152 14.90 22.34 21.12
CA LEU A 152 14.43 22.08 22.49
C LEU A 152 15.57 21.59 23.40
N PRO A 153 15.45 21.78 24.73
CA PRO A 153 16.33 21.13 25.71
C PRO A 153 16.31 19.61 25.56
N ALA A 154 17.46 18.95 25.74
CA ALA A 154 17.66 17.53 25.45
C ALA A 154 16.59 16.61 26.04
N GLY A 155 16.15 16.82 27.28
CA GLY A 155 15.12 15.99 27.91
C GLY A 155 13.75 16.13 27.26
N VAL A 156 13.34 17.36 26.88
CA VAL A 156 12.05 17.61 26.18
C VAL A 156 12.11 17.10 24.76
N ALA A 157 13.22 17.31 24.07
CA ALA A 157 13.47 16.81 22.71
C ALA A 157 13.35 15.29 22.64
N GLN A 158 13.99 14.58 23.58
CA GLN A 158 13.94 13.12 23.63
C GLN A 158 12.52 12.60 23.92
N ALA A 159 11.80 13.23 24.84
CA ALA A 159 10.41 12.87 25.15
C ALA A 159 9.48 13.12 23.94
N LEU A 160 9.64 14.27 23.25
CA LEU A 160 8.91 14.59 22.02
C LEU A 160 9.15 13.58 20.93
N MET A 161 10.41 13.21 20.68
CA MET A 161 10.77 12.23 19.66
C MET A 161 10.23 10.83 19.94
N ALA A 162 10.26 10.40 21.22
CA ALA A 162 9.65 9.13 21.62
C ALA A 162 8.14 9.11 21.37
N ALA A 163 7.44 10.17 21.77
CA ALA A 163 6.01 10.32 21.56
C ALA A 163 5.64 10.38 20.07
N ALA A 164 6.38 11.17 19.27
CA ALA A 164 6.17 11.29 17.84
C ALA A 164 6.40 9.97 17.09
N LYS A 165 7.44 9.22 17.45
CA LYS A 165 7.73 7.91 16.87
C LYS A 165 6.60 6.91 17.17
N THR A 166 6.13 6.85 18.42
CA THR A 166 5.03 5.97 18.82
C THR A 166 3.74 6.32 18.06
N ALA A 167 3.37 7.60 18.02
CA ALA A 167 2.19 8.06 17.29
C ALA A 167 2.28 7.76 15.79
N PHE A 168 3.46 7.93 15.20
CA PHE A 168 3.68 7.64 13.79
C PHE A 168 3.55 6.15 13.48
N ILE A 169 4.10 5.26 14.31
CA ILE A 169 3.97 3.82 14.15
C ILE A 169 2.50 3.41 14.21
N GLN A 170 1.74 3.93 15.18
CA GLN A 170 0.30 3.64 15.29
C GLN A 170 -0.49 4.13 14.07
N ALA A 171 -0.24 5.36 13.62
CA ALA A 171 -0.88 5.93 12.46
C ALA A 171 -0.53 5.14 11.18
N HIS A 172 0.73 4.73 11.02
CA HIS A 172 1.20 3.93 9.90
C HIS A 172 0.54 2.55 9.87
N SER A 173 0.46 1.86 11.01
CA SER A 173 -0.24 0.58 11.13
C SER A 173 -1.72 0.70 10.76
N LEU A 174 -2.40 1.79 11.15
CA LEU A 174 -3.78 2.04 10.77
C LEU A 174 -3.93 2.23 9.25
N VAL A 175 -3.01 2.95 8.61
CA VAL A 175 -3.00 3.11 7.14
C VAL A 175 -2.86 1.76 6.46
N LEU A 176 -1.89 0.94 6.88
CA LEU A 176 -1.67 -0.40 6.32
C LEU A 176 -2.89 -1.30 6.52
N ALA A 177 -3.50 -1.30 7.71
CA ALA A 177 -4.71 -2.07 7.99
C ALA A 177 -5.89 -1.61 7.10
N THR A 178 -6.08 -0.30 6.95
CA THR A 178 -7.13 0.26 6.08
C THR A 178 -6.91 -0.15 4.63
N ALA A 179 -5.67 -0.08 4.12
CA ALA A 179 -5.32 -0.53 2.78
C ALA A 179 -5.63 -2.02 2.59
N GLY A 180 -5.26 -2.86 3.55
CA GLY A 180 -5.55 -4.29 3.53
C GLY A 180 -7.05 -4.58 3.47
N VAL A 181 -7.86 -3.91 4.30
CA VAL A 181 -9.33 -4.07 4.29
C VAL A 181 -9.94 -3.61 2.97
N LEU A 182 -9.51 -2.48 2.42
CA LEU A 182 -9.98 -2.01 1.11
C LEU A 182 -9.66 -3.01 0.00
N LEU A 183 -8.47 -3.61 0.01
CA LEU A 183 -8.10 -4.63 -0.96
C LEU A 183 -8.93 -5.91 -0.83
N LEU A 184 -9.32 -6.32 0.39
CA LEU A 184 -10.26 -7.44 0.59
C LEU A 184 -11.62 -7.14 -0.03
N LEU A 185 -12.15 -5.94 0.17
CA LEU A 185 -13.41 -5.52 -0.43
C LEU A 185 -13.33 -5.49 -1.96
N LEU A 186 -12.23 -4.95 -2.51
CA LEU A 186 -11.98 -4.94 -3.95
C LEU A 186 -11.84 -6.36 -4.52
N ALA A 187 -11.11 -7.25 -3.84
CA ALA A 187 -10.98 -8.65 -4.25
C ALA A 187 -12.35 -9.35 -4.33
N ALA A 188 -13.22 -9.12 -3.34
CA ALA A 188 -14.58 -9.64 -3.35
C ALA A 188 -15.43 -9.07 -4.51
N GLY A 189 -15.27 -7.78 -4.80
CA GLY A 189 -15.91 -7.12 -5.94
C GLY A 189 -15.46 -7.70 -7.29
N ILE A 190 -14.17 -7.86 -7.49
CA ILE A 190 -13.58 -8.44 -8.71
C ILE A 190 -14.02 -9.90 -8.88
N TRP A 191 -13.96 -10.67 -7.81
CA TRP A 191 -14.42 -12.06 -7.84
C TRP A 191 -15.86 -12.20 -8.34
N ARG A 192 -16.75 -11.30 -7.91
CA ARG A 192 -18.15 -11.27 -8.36
C ARG A 192 -18.28 -10.78 -9.80
N SER A 193 -17.58 -9.71 -10.16
CA SER A 193 -17.68 -9.11 -11.50
C SER A 193 -17.13 -10.03 -12.59
N LEU A 194 -16.01 -10.69 -12.34
CA LEU A 194 -15.41 -11.63 -13.29
C LEU A 194 -16.07 -13.01 -13.29
N ALA A 195 -17.05 -13.28 -12.41
CA ALA A 195 -17.80 -14.54 -12.43
C ALA A 195 -18.62 -14.71 -13.72
N THR A 196 -19.01 -13.61 -14.35
CA THR A 196 -19.83 -13.58 -15.58
C THR A 196 -18.98 -13.61 -16.86
N VAL A 197 -17.66 -13.39 -16.75
CA VAL A 197 -16.77 -13.50 -17.90
C VAL A 197 -16.43 -14.97 -18.12
N ALA A 198 -16.94 -15.55 -19.22
CA ALA A 198 -16.79 -16.96 -19.56
C ALA A 198 -15.31 -17.39 -19.53
N LYS A 199 -15.03 -18.57 -18.99
CA LYS A 199 -13.73 -19.24 -19.13
C LYS A 199 -13.36 -19.29 -20.62
N PRO A 200 -12.10 -19.02 -21.01
CA PRO A 200 -11.63 -19.32 -22.34
C PRO A 200 -11.98 -20.79 -22.62
N GLN A 201 -12.75 -21.01 -23.69
CA GLN A 201 -12.98 -22.39 -24.15
C GLN A 201 -11.61 -22.96 -24.46
N SER A 202 -11.20 -23.97 -23.70
CA SER A 202 -10.04 -24.80 -24.04
C SER A 202 -10.31 -25.36 -25.44
N ALA A 203 -9.75 -24.77 -26.45
CA ALA A 203 -9.66 -25.36 -27.78
C ALA A 203 -8.81 -26.64 -27.63
N LEU A 204 -9.48 -27.78 -27.78
CA LEU A 204 -8.91 -29.08 -28.00
C LEU A 204 -8.08 -29.09 -29.28
#